data_f0e3fce335a0d413303670037ab4b409
#
_entry.id   f0e3fce335a0d413303670037ab4b409
#
_cell.length_a   1.000
_cell.length_b   1.000
_cell.length_c   1.000
_cell.angle_alpha   90.00
_cell.angle_beta   90.00
_cell.angle_gamma   90.00
#
_symmetry.space_group_name_H-M   'P 1'
#
loop_
_entity.id
_entity.type
_entity.pdbx_description
1 polymer ?
#
loop_
_entity_poly.entity_id
_entity_poly.type
_entity_poly.pdbx_seq_one_letter_code
_entity_poly.pdbx_strand_id
1 'polypeptide(L)'
;MVDNQQLPNWEEPSEAYDENPLREKYPLQMYALHTKFHIHSQFYDATLIQQFHEPAFEMNPVDMEERGLKTGDIVRVYNDRSEFKAPCAENPSLRPGSTNIYEGVWSKYMVEGNLQMVTNPTMLERGERFMSGPVIPFHDTLVQVEKAEA
;
A
#
# COMPACT_ATOMS: atom_id res chain seq x y z
N MET A 1 27.39 -10.75 16.17
CA MET A 1 26.78 -9.54 15.56
C MET A 1 26.53 -9.88 14.10
N VAL A 2 25.41 -9.51 13.55
CA VAL A 2 25.13 -9.70 12.12
C VAL A 2 25.97 -8.68 11.35
N ASP A 3 26.64 -9.12 10.31
CA ASP A 3 27.46 -8.24 9.50
C ASP A 3 26.59 -7.10 8.90
N ASN A 4 27.14 -5.91 8.80
CA ASN A 4 26.49 -4.68 8.29
C ASN A 4 25.28 -4.15 9.11
N GLN A 5 25.04 -4.64 10.33
CA GLN A 5 23.95 -4.17 11.20
C GLN A 5 24.44 -3.46 12.47
N GLN A 6 25.66 -3.00 12.49
CA GLN A 6 26.24 -2.31 13.64
C GLN A 6 25.81 -0.84 13.73
N LEU A 7 25.55 -0.21 12.60
CA LEU A 7 25.07 1.16 12.48
C LEU A 7 23.91 1.20 11.47
N PRO A 8 22.98 2.16 11.61
CA PRO A 8 21.99 2.43 10.58
C PRO A 8 22.68 2.68 9.25
N ASN A 9 22.28 1.95 8.22
CA ASN A 9 22.81 2.05 6.86
C ASN A 9 21.65 2.15 5.90
N TRP A 10 21.76 3.06 4.91
CA TRP A 10 20.77 3.12 3.84
C TRP A 10 20.98 1.95 2.89
N GLU A 11 19.90 1.32 2.51
CA GLU A 11 19.87 0.31 1.47
C GLU A 11 18.74 0.60 0.52
N GLU A 12 19.01 0.39 -0.75
CA GLU A 12 18.02 0.58 -1.80
C GLU A 12 16.85 -0.38 -1.62
N PRO A 13 15.60 0.09 -1.82
CA PRO A 13 14.43 -0.78 -1.85
C PRO A 13 14.60 -1.91 -2.87
N SER A 14 13.97 -3.05 -2.63
CA SER A 14 14.07 -4.21 -3.53
C SER A 14 13.21 -4.07 -4.80
N GLU A 15 12.12 -3.29 -4.73
CA GLU A 15 11.17 -3.09 -5.82
C GLU A 15 10.96 -1.61 -6.16
N ALA A 16 10.71 -0.75 -5.17
CA ALA A 16 10.29 0.64 -5.38
C ALA A 16 11.46 1.64 -5.50
N TYR A 17 12.60 1.24 -6.06
CA TYR A 17 13.68 2.17 -6.38
C TYR A 17 13.43 2.87 -7.72
N ASP A 18 14.05 4.05 -7.91
CA ASP A 18 13.68 4.97 -9.00
C ASP A 18 13.99 4.41 -10.39
N GLU A 19 15.10 3.70 -10.54
CA GLU A 19 15.57 3.14 -11.80
C GLU A 19 14.97 1.76 -12.12
N ASN A 20 14.06 1.23 -11.29
CA ASN A 20 13.47 -0.08 -11.54
C ASN A 20 12.63 -0.08 -12.83
N PRO A 21 12.93 -0.93 -13.82
CA PRO A 21 12.15 -1.03 -15.05
C PRO A 21 10.65 -1.35 -14.82
N LEU A 22 10.29 -1.94 -13.68
CA LEU A 22 8.92 -2.19 -13.31
C LEU A 22 8.08 -0.90 -13.19
N ARG A 23 8.71 0.26 -12.94
CA ARG A 23 8.01 1.55 -12.89
C ARG A 23 7.39 1.98 -14.21
N GLU A 24 7.87 1.48 -15.34
CA GLU A 24 7.22 1.70 -16.64
C GLU A 24 5.81 1.06 -16.67
N LYS A 25 5.64 -0.07 -16.00
CA LYS A 25 4.38 -0.83 -15.93
C LYS A 25 3.56 -0.48 -14.68
N TYR A 26 4.22 -0.28 -13.55
CA TYR A 26 3.65 -0.04 -12.23
C TYR A 26 4.26 1.23 -11.62
N PRO A 27 3.81 2.43 -12.04
CA PRO A 27 4.48 3.69 -11.72
C PRO A 27 4.28 4.16 -10.27
N LEU A 28 3.27 3.64 -9.57
CA LEU A 28 2.89 4.11 -8.26
C LEU A 28 3.46 3.21 -7.15
N GLN A 29 4.07 3.83 -6.15
CA GLN A 29 4.46 3.12 -4.94
C GLN A 29 3.28 3.07 -3.97
N MET A 30 2.93 1.87 -3.53
CA MET A 30 1.86 1.66 -2.57
C MET A 30 2.41 1.50 -1.15
N TYR A 31 1.88 2.30 -0.24
CA TYR A 31 2.10 2.18 1.19
C TYR A 31 0.92 1.51 1.87
N ALA A 32 1.20 0.77 2.94
CA ALA A 32 0.20 0.19 3.85
C ALA A 32 0.41 0.81 5.24
N LEU A 33 0.01 2.08 5.38
CA LEU A 33 0.29 2.86 6.59
C LEU A 33 -0.65 2.50 7.74
N HIS A 34 -0.17 2.76 8.97
CA HIS A 34 -1.02 2.73 10.15
C HIS A 34 -1.98 3.92 10.14
N THR A 35 -3.21 3.70 10.55
CA THR A 35 -4.18 4.76 10.79
C THR A 35 -4.25 5.12 12.27
N LYS A 36 -4.60 6.35 12.58
CA LYS A 36 -4.87 6.80 13.97
C LYS A 36 -6.19 6.25 14.55
N PHE A 37 -7.02 5.63 13.74
CA PHE A 37 -8.37 5.16 14.13
C PHE A 37 -8.43 3.68 14.48
N HIS A 38 -7.45 2.89 14.06
CA HIS A 38 -7.43 1.43 14.25
C HIS A 38 -6.09 0.95 14.80
N ILE A 39 -6.09 -0.21 15.40
CA ILE A 39 -4.87 -0.94 15.77
C ILE A 39 -4.81 -2.18 14.88
N HIS A 40 -3.98 -2.14 13.85
CA HIS A 40 -3.94 -3.18 12.81
C HIS A 40 -5.36 -3.50 12.29
N SER A 41 -5.83 -4.73 12.45
CA SER A 41 -7.17 -5.15 12.03
C SER A 41 -8.28 -4.94 13.08
N GLN A 42 -7.98 -4.29 14.22
CA GLN A 42 -8.97 -4.11 15.30
C GLN A 42 -9.76 -2.81 15.08
N PHE A 43 -10.99 -2.81 15.60
CA PHE A 43 -11.93 -1.68 15.66
C PHE A 43 -12.58 -1.28 14.33
N TYR A 44 -12.41 -2.01 13.26
CA TYR A 44 -13.10 -1.73 11.99
C TYR A 44 -14.64 -1.80 12.11
N ASP A 45 -15.18 -2.61 13.03
CA ASP A 45 -16.62 -2.70 13.34
C ASP A 45 -17.11 -1.76 14.45
N ALA A 46 -16.23 -0.93 15.00
CA ALA A 46 -16.62 0.02 16.02
C ALA A 46 -17.43 1.17 15.39
N THR A 47 -18.74 1.20 15.64
CA THR A 47 -19.68 2.15 15.01
C THR A 47 -19.31 3.62 15.24
N LEU A 48 -18.69 3.95 16.37
CA LEU A 48 -18.20 5.29 16.65
C LEU A 48 -17.04 5.67 15.71
N ILE A 49 -16.13 4.72 15.46
CA ILE A 49 -14.96 4.94 14.59
C ILE A 49 -15.38 5.05 13.13
N GLN A 50 -16.34 4.25 12.70
CA GLN A 50 -16.88 4.29 11.33
C GLN A 50 -17.48 5.65 10.94
N GLN A 51 -17.88 6.47 11.91
CA GLN A 51 -18.35 7.84 11.66
C GLN A 51 -17.22 8.80 11.24
N PHE A 52 -15.97 8.45 11.50
CA PHE A 52 -14.81 9.31 11.26
C PHE A 52 -13.85 8.77 10.21
N HIS A 53 -13.96 7.49 9.87
CA HIS A 53 -13.01 6.83 8.99
C HIS A 53 -13.69 5.74 8.18
N GLU A 54 -13.70 5.93 6.86
CA GLU A 54 -14.08 4.92 5.89
C GLU A 54 -12.82 4.46 5.15
N PRO A 55 -12.56 3.14 5.10
CA PRO A 55 -11.42 2.62 4.36
C PRO A 55 -11.50 2.99 2.87
N ALA A 56 -10.46 3.60 2.36
CA ALA A 56 -10.33 3.94 0.95
C ALA A 56 -8.88 3.80 0.49
N PHE A 57 -8.70 3.60 -0.80
CA PHE A 57 -7.40 3.70 -1.45
C PHE A 57 -7.09 5.16 -1.74
N GLU A 58 -6.09 5.70 -1.06
CA GLU A 58 -5.75 7.11 -1.11
C GLU A 58 -4.71 7.40 -2.20
N MET A 59 -4.94 8.46 -2.96
CA MET A 59 -4.06 8.91 -4.03
C MET A 59 -3.84 10.42 -3.98
N ASN A 60 -2.68 10.86 -4.48
CA ASN A 60 -2.48 12.29 -4.71
C ASN A 60 -3.42 12.81 -5.80
N PRO A 61 -3.98 14.05 -5.68
CA PRO A 61 -4.87 14.65 -6.69
C PRO A 61 -4.29 14.63 -8.11
N VAL A 62 -2.99 14.87 -8.27
CA VAL A 62 -2.32 14.87 -9.58
C VAL A 62 -2.41 13.49 -10.23
N ASP A 63 -2.11 12.44 -9.47
CA ASP A 63 -2.18 11.04 -9.95
C ASP A 63 -3.61 10.63 -10.29
N MET A 64 -4.61 11.16 -9.56
CA MET A 64 -6.02 10.94 -9.83
C MET A 64 -6.46 11.64 -11.11
N GLU A 65 -6.08 12.91 -11.30
CA GLU A 65 -6.41 13.70 -12.50
C GLU A 65 -5.83 13.04 -13.77
N GLU A 66 -4.58 12.61 -13.76
CA GLU A 66 -3.93 11.90 -14.87
C GLU A 66 -4.67 10.64 -15.29
N ARG A 67 -5.40 10.01 -14.36
CA ARG A 67 -6.18 8.77 -14.59
C ARG A 67 -7.67 8.99 -14.75
N GLY A 68 -8.11 10.26 -14.72
CA GLY A 68 -9.54 10.63 -14.81
C GLY A 68 -10.37 10.11 -13.63
N LEU A 69 -9.75 9.94 -12.46
CA LEU A 69 -10.39 9.44 -11.25
C LEU A 69 -10.95 10.56 -10.38
N LYS A 70 -11.97 10.23 -9.61
CA LYS A 70 -12.58 11.11 -8.60
C LYS A 70 -12.77 10.33 -7.29
N THR A 71 -12.76 11.06 -6.18
CA THR A 71 -13.11 10.47 -4.88
C THR A 71 -14.45 9.74 -4.95
N GLY A 72 -14.48 8.49 -4.48
CA GLY A 72 -15.63 7.59 -4.54
C GLY A 72 -15.66 6.66 -5.77
N ASP A 73 -14.85 6.89 -6.78
CA ASP A 73 -14.71 5.93 -7.88
C ASP A 73 -14.13 4.60 -7.34
N ILE A 74 -14.60 3.50 -7.88
CA ILE A 74 -13.97 2.22 -7.61
C ILE A 74 -12.75 2.07 -8.51
N VAL A 75 -11.61 1.80 -7.91
CA VAL A 75 -10.35 1.58 -8.61
C VAL A 75 -9.93 0.12 -8.52
N ARG A 76 -9.33 -0.36 -9.59
CA ARG A 76 -8.56 -1.60 -9.67
C ARG A 76 -7.10 -1.27 -9.40
N VAL A 77 -6.52 -1.85 -8.38
CA VAL A 77 -5.11 -1.73 -8.01
C VAL A 77 -4.44 -3.07 -8.27
N TYR A 78 -3.39 -3.09 -9.07
CA TYR A 78 -2.81 -4.36 -9.51
C TYR A 78 -1.30 -4.29 -9.80
N ASN A 79 -0.70 -5.46 -9.80
CA ASN A 79 0.65 -5.72 -10.30
C ASN A 79 0.74 -7.18 -10.81
N ASP A 80 1.96 -7.67 -11.11
CA ASP A 80 2.13 -9.05 -11.61
C ASP A 80 1.74 -10.14 -10.60
N ARG A 81 1.61 -9.80 -9.32
CA ARG A 81 1.24 -10.76 -8.26
C ARG A 81 -0.26 -10.99 -8.19
N SER A 82 -1.05 -9.92 -8.20
CA SER A 82 -2.50 -9.98 -8.08
C SER A 82 -3.13 -8.60 -8.24
N GLU A 83 -4.41 -8.49 -7.83
CA GLU A 83 -5.19 -7.26 -7.84
C GLU A 83 -6.18 -7.20 -6.67
N PHE A 84 -6.66 -6.00 -6.39
CA PHE A 84 -7.82 -5.76 -5.54
C PHE A 84 -8.60 -4.55 -6.03
N LYS A 85 -9.85 -4.40 -5.59
CA LYS A 85 -10.71 -3.25 -5.89
C LYS A 85 -11.16 -2.56 -4.61
N ALA A 86 -11.09 -1.24 -4.61
CA ALA A 86 -11.49 -0.41 -3.47
C ALA A 86 -12.05 0.94 -3.94
N PRO A 87 -12.87 1.62 -3.13
CA PRO A 87 -13.16 3.02 -3.37
C PRO A 87 -11.90 3.85 -3.22
N CYS A 88 -11.68 4.84 -4.10
CA CYS A 88 -10.54 5.74 -3.99
C CYS A 88 -10.92 7.06 -3.31
N ALA A 89 -9.94 7.69 -2.68
CA ALA A 89 -10.06 9.00 -2.06
C ALA A 89 -8.83 9.86 -2.35
N GLU A 90 -9.09 11.16 -2.48
CA GLU A 90 -8.04 12.17 -2.63
C GLU A 90 -7.30 12.38 -1.30
N ASN A 91 -5.96 12.34 -1.34
CA ASN A 91 -5.10 12.71 -0.22
C ASN A 91 -3.94 13.61 -0.71
N PRO A 92 -4.07 14.93 -0.59
CA PRO A 92 -3.05 15.88 -1.03
C PRO A 92 -1.76 15.85 -0.20
N SER A 93 -1.75 15.12 0.92
CA SER A 93 -0.55 14.94 1.74
C SER A 93 0.40 13.87 1.20
N LEU A 94 -0.07 13.03 0.29
CA LEU A 94 0.78 12.06 -0.42
C LEU A 94 1.60 12.79 -1.48
N ARG A 95 2.79 12.31 -1.76
CA ARG A 95 3.56 12.77 -2.92
C ARG A 95 2.94 12.21 -4.21
N PRO A 96 3.00 12.95 -5.33
CA PRO A 96 2.72 12.35 -6.63
C PRO A 96 3.57 11.09 -6.85
N GLY A 97 2.98 10.05 -7.42
CA GLY A 97 3.61 8.74 -7.55
C GLY A 97 3.52 7.84 -6.30
N SER A 98 2.85 8.31 -5.25
CA SER A 98 2.66 7.55 -4.00
C SER A 98 1.18 7.36 -3.69
N THR A 99 0.83 6.17 -3.21
CA THR A 99 -0.54 5.80 -2.82
C THR A 99 -0.54 5.17 -1.44
N ASN A 100 -1.69 5.15 -0.80
CA ASN A 100 -1.85 4.53 0.50
C ASN A 100 -3.17 3.77 0.61
N ILE A 101 -3.13 2.65 1.30
CA ILE A 101 -4.31 2.00 1.87
C ILE A 101 -3.94 1.51 3.26
N TYR A 102 -4.77 1.79 4.26
CA TYR A 102 -4.41 1.47 5.63
C TYR A 102 -4.33 -0.03 5.86
N GLU A 103 -3.29 -0.46 6.58
CA GLU A 103 -3.08 -1.86 6.90
C GLU A 103 -4.22 -2.44 7.73
N GLY A 104 -4.38 -3.75 7.65
CA GLY A 104 -5.35 -4.47 8.46
C GLY A 104 -6.81 -4.29 8.04
N VAL A 105 -7.09 -3.57 6.93
CA VAL A 105 -8.44 -3.41 6.43
C VAL A 105 -9.07 -4.79 6.13
N TRP A 106 -10.29 -4.99 6.61
CA TRP A 106 -11.00 -6.25 6.39
C TRP A 106 -11.55 -6.33 4.97
N SER A 107 -11.52 -7.53 4.38
CA SER A 107 -12.01 -7.75 3.02
C SER A 107 -13.47 -7.32 2.81
N LYS A 108 -14.30 -7.31 3.84
CA LYS A 108 -15.69 -6.84 3.74
C LYS A 108 -15.84 -5.33 3.48
N TYR A 109 -14.77 -4.55 3.70
CA TYR A 109 -14.73 -3.12 3.38
C TYR A 109 -14.05 -2.83 2.04
N MET A 110 -13.57 -3.87 1.39
CA MET A 110 -13.06 -3.82 0.02
C MET A 110 -14.20 -4.21 -0.94
N VAL A 111 -14.11 -3.79 -2.19
CA VAL A 111 -15.04 -4.24 -3.23
C VAL A 111 -14.68 -5.65 -3.66
N GLU A 112 -13.39 -5.93 -3.83
CA GLU A 112 -12.86 -7.24 -4.22
C GLU A 112 -11.41 -7.38 -3.78
N GLY A 113 -11.02 -8.57 -3.34
CA GLY A 113 -9.64 -8.86 -2.96
C GLY A 113 -9.21 -8.21 -1.64
N ASN A 114 -7.90 -8.07 -1.48
CA ASN A 114 -7.30 -7.42 -0.33
C ASN A 114 -5.92 -6.86 -0.70
N LEU A 115 -5.49 -5.78 -0.05
CA LEU A 115 -4.20 -5.12 -0.27
C LEU A 115 -2.99 -6.08 -0.18
N GLN A 116 -3.07 -7.09 0.69
CA GLN A 116 -1.97 -8.04 0.89
C GLN A 116 -1.70 -8.91 -0.34
N MET A 117 -2.64 -9.00 -1.27
CA MET A 117 -2.47 -9.79 -2.50
C MET A 117 -1.44 -9.18 -3.45
N VAL A 118 -1.23 -7.87 -3.41
CA VAL A 118 -0.28 -7.14 -4.26
C VAL A 118 1.03 -6.78 -3.54
N THR A 119 1.10 -6.97 -2.22
CA THR A 119 2.26 -6.62 -1.41
C THR A 119 3.51 -7.41 -1.83
N ASN A 120 4.66 -6.76 -1.80
CA ASN A 120 5.94 -7.40 -2.08
C ASN A 120 6.28 -8.44 -0.99
N PRO A 121 6.38 -9.73 -1.32
CA PRO A 121 6.62 -10.80 -0.35
C PRO A 121 8.11 -11.08 -0.12
N THR A 122 9.01 -10.28 -0.68
CA THR A 122 10.46 -10.49 -0.56
C THR A 122 10.85 -10.44 0.90
N MET A 123 11.49 -11.49 1.37
CA MET A 123 12.05 -11.53 2.72
C MET A 123 13.47 -10.97 2.71
N LEU A 124 13.71 -9.99 3.57
CA LEU A 124 15.04 -9.45 3.76
C LEU A 124 15.81 -10.27 4.80
N GLU A 125 17.05 -10.65 4.49
CA GLU A 125 17.89 -11.50 5.36
C GLU A 125 18.12 -10.96 6.77
N ARG A 126 17.90 -9.65 6.95
CA ARG A 126 18.21 -8.95 8.20
C ARG A 126 17.49 -9.45 9.43
N GLY A 127 16.34 -10.02 9.30
CA GLY A 127 15.57 -10.54 10.42
C GLY A 127 15.87 -11.99 10.77
N GLU A 128 16.62 -12.71 9.95
CA GLU A 128 16.79 -14.17 10.06
C GLU A 128 17.32 -14.65 11.42
N ARG A 129 18.17 -13.82 12.06
CA ARG A 129 18.81 -14.16 13.35
C ARG A 129 18.14 -13.50 14.56
N PHE A 130 17.04 -12.78 14.36
CA PHE A 130 16.26 -12.19 15.44
C PHE A 130 15.03 -13.04 15.76
N MET A 131 14.53 -12.93 16.98
CA MET A 131 13.35 -13.67 17.44
C MET A 131 12.09 -13.40 16.61
N SER A 132 12.03 -12.26 15.93
CA SER A 132 10.90 -11.85 15.09
C SER A 132 10.94 -12.42 13.67
N GLY A 133 11.99 -13.12 13.28
CA GLY A 133 12.14 -13.66 11.93
C GLY A 133 12.50 -12.63 10.87
N PRO A 134 12.46 -13.01 9.58
CA PRO A 134 12.81 -12.13 8.47
C PRO A 134 11.87 -10.93 8.37
N VAL A 135 12.41 -9.81 7.88
CA VAL A 135 11.65 -8.57 7.64
C VAL A 135 11.04 -8.61 6.24
N ILE A 136 9.78 -8.22 6.14
CA ILE A 136 9.07 -8.06 4.85
C ILE A 136 8.88 -6.57 4.58
N PRO A 137 9.28 -6.07 3.41
CA PRO A 137 9.21 -4.64 3.07
C PRO A 137 7.81 -4.27 2.55
N PHE A 138 6.82 -4.18 3.42
CA PHE A 138 5.41 -3.92 3.07
C PHE A 138 5.18 -2.66 2.23
N HIS A 139 6.05 -1.66 2.37
CA HIS A 139 5.95 -0.37 1.66
C HIS A 139 6.77 -0.34 0.37
N ASP A 140 7.49 -1.40 0.07
CA ASP A 140 8.32 -1.59 -1.11
C ASP A 140 7.52 -2.34 -2.18
N THR A 141 6.42 -1.71 -2.63
CA THR A 141 5.45 -2.32 -3.53
C THR A 141 5.10 -1.34 -4.64
N LEU A 142 5.26 -1.76 -5.89
CA LEU A 142 4.83 -1.02 -7.06
C LEU A 142 3.48 -1.54 -7.57
N VAL A 143 2.61 -0.62 -7.97
CA VAL A 143 1.27 -0.92 -8.48
C VAL A 143 0.90 -0.01 -9.64
N GLN A 144 -0.04 -0.48 -10.46
CA GLN A 144 -0.82 0.33 -11.38
C GLN A 144 -2.24 0.48 -10.85
N VAL A 145 -2.85 1.61 -11.17
CA VAL A 145 -4.21 1.96 -10.75
C VAL A 145 -5.01 2.44 -11.95
N GLU A 146 -6.19 1.89 -12.11
CA GLU A 146 -7.14 2.30 -13.14
C GLU A 146 -8.56 2.30 -12.58
N LYS A 147 -9.49 2.99 -13.26
CA LYS A 147 -10.90 2.92 -12.92
C LYS A 147 -11.40 1.49 -13.16
N ALA A 148 -12.03 0.90 -12.15
CA ALA A 148 -12.64 -0.41 -12.32
C ALA A 148 -13.82 -0.35 -13.28
N GLU A 149 -13.91 -1.30 -14.19
CA GLU A 149 -15.11 -1.47 -15.01
C GLU A 149 -16.30 -1.91 -14.12
N ALA A 150 -17.48 -1.43 -14.48
CA ALA A 150 -18.73 -1.71 -13.76
C ALA A 150 -19.19 -3.18 -13.92
#